data_ec6727de235032450212e9b6f1c164ce
#
_entry.id   ec6727de235032450212e9b6f1c164ce
#
_cell.length_a   1.000
_cell.length_b   1.000
_cell.length_c   1.000
_cell.angle_alpha   90.00
_cell.angle_beta   90.00
_cell.angle_gamma   90.00
#
_symmetry.space_group_name_H-M   'P 1'
#
loop_
_entity.id
_entity.type
_entity.pdbx_description
1 polymer ?
#
loop_
_entity_poly.entity_id
_entity_poly.type
_entity_poly.pdbx_seq_one_letter_code
_entity_poly.pdbx_strand_id
1 'polypeptide(L)'
;AVTVNTNYKQSELEFLVENADIHTLCITDGVFDGSYVDMVYTMLPELKESQRGYLKSKRFPVLKNVVYIGQEKYRGMYNTPELLLLGENVSDETLVEAKKLVTPHDVVNMQYTSGTTGFPKGVMLTHYNIANNGLLTGEHMKFTADDKLCCCVPLFHCFGVVLASMNVLTHGCTQVMVEKFDPLVVLASIHKERCTALYGVPTMFIAELNHPMFSMFDLTSLRTGIMAGSLCPVELMKQVEEKMFMRVTSVYGLTEASPGMTHSRIDDPAEVRY
;
A
#
# COMPACT_ATOMS: atom_id res chain seq x y z
N ALA A 1 -10.41 6.14 2.49
CA ALA A 1 -9.88 5.52 1.25
C ALA A 1 -10.09 4.02 1.30
N VAL A 2 -10.42 3.41 0.16
CA VAL A 2 -10.52 1.95 0.01
C VAL A 2 -9.46 1.53 -0.99
N THR A 3 -8.49 0.74 -0.56
CA THR A 3 -7.41 0.28 -1.42
C THR A 3 -7.82 -0.98 -2.17
N VAL A 4 -7.65 -0.96 -3.48
CA VAL A 4 -8.10 -2.04 -4.37
C VAL A 4 -6.92 -2.91 -4.77
N ASN A 5 -7.06 -4.22 -4.63
CA ASN A 5 -6.07 -5.16 -5.14
C ASN A 5 -5.98 -5.05 -6.68
N THR A 6 -4.79 -4.71 -7.17
CA THR A 6 -4.53 -4.51 -8.61
C THR A 6 -4.72 -5.76 -9.45
N ASN A 7 -4.82 -6.94 -8.84
CA ASN A 7 -5.12 -8.21 -9.52
C ASN A 7 -6.63 -8.51 -9.65
N TYR A 8 -7.49 -7.68 -9.05
CA TYR A 8 -8.93 -7.91 -9.09
C TYR A 8 -9.45 -7.93 -10.53
N LYS A 9 -10.33 -8.88 -10.80
CA LYS A 9 -11.13 -8.92 -12.02
C LYS A 9 -12.39 -8.09 -11.85
N GLN A 10 -13.14 -7.89 -12.92
CA GLN A 10 -14.32 -7.04 -12.92
C GLN A 10 -15.31 -7.38 -11.81
N SER A 11 -15.65 -8.66 -11.61
CA SER A 11 -16.61 -9.09 -10.60
C SER A 11 -16.19 -8.77 -9.16
N GLU A 12 -14.89 -8.82 -8.88
CA GLU A 12 -14.34 -8.48 -7.57
C GLU A 12 -14.36 -6.97 -7.34
N LEU A 13 -14.05 -6.19 -8.38
CA LEU A 13 -14.15 -4.73 -8.34
C LEU A 13 -15.61 -4.28 -8.16
N GLU A 14 -16.55 -4.88 -8.88
CA GLU A 14 -17.99 -4.60 -8.76
C GLU A 14 -18.47 -4.85 -7.33
N PHE A 15 -18.10 -5.99 -6.74
CA PHE A 15 -18.43 -6.31 -5.35
C PHE A 15 -17.88 -5.26 -4.38
N LEU A 16 -16.62 -4.87 -4.54
CA LEU A 16 -15.98 -3.86 -3.68
C LEU A 16 -16.67 -2.50 -3.80
N VAL A 17 -16.93 -2.03 -5.01
CA VAL A 17 -17.59 -0.73 -5.27
C VAL A 17 -18.97 -0.67 -4.64
N GLU A 18 -19.74 -1.77 -4.71
CA GLU A 18 -21.08 -1.88 -4.12
C GLU A 18 -21.01 -1.99 -2.59
N ASN A 19 -20.16 -2.88 -2.06
CA ASN A 19 -20.07 -3.19 -0.63
C ASN A 19 -19.49 -2.03 0.20
N ALA A 20 -18.57 -1.25 -0.37
CA ALA A 20 -17.91 -0.13 0.31
C ALA A 20 -18.57 1.24 0.04
N ASP A 21 -19.72 1.30 -0.60
CA ASP A 21 -20.41 2.55 -0.97
C ASP A 21 -19.47 3.57 -1.62
N ILE A 22 -18.70 3.13 -2.62
CA ILE A 22 -17.69 3.97 -3.26
C ILE A 22 -18.34 5.13 -3.97
N HIS A 23 -18.00 6.35 -3.53
CA HIS A 23 -18.44 7.59 -4.17
C HIS A 23 -17.56 8.00 -5.36
N THR A 24 -16.25 7.79 -5.24
CA THR A 24 -15.26 8.16 -6.26
C THR A 24 -14.30 7.00 -6.49
N LEU A 25 -14.21 6.51 -7.72
CA LEU A 25 -13.27 5.48 -8.13
C LEU A 25 -12.08 6.12 -8.85
N CYS A 26 -10.88 5.91 -8.30
CA CYS A 26 -9.63 6.35 -8.94
C CYS A 26 -8.97 5.15 -9.62
N ILE A 27 -8.59 5.31 -10.87
CA ILE A 27 -7.91 4.29 -11.67
C ILE A 27 -6.70 4.88 -12.39
N THR A 28 -5.78 4.04 -12.80
CA THR A 28 -4.67 4.33 -13.70
C THR A 28 -4.69 3.35 -14.87
N ASP A 29 -3.67 3.33 -15.69
CA ASP A 29 -3.45 2.25 -16.67
C ASP A 29 -3.27 0.91 -15.94
N GLY A 30 -3.56 -0.18 -16.62
CA GLY A 30 -3.40 -1.51 -16.04
C GLY A 30 -1.95 -1.79 -15.63
N VAL A 31 -1.75 -2.33 -14.43
CA VAL A 31 -0.44 -2.79 -13.93
C VAL A 31 -0.09 -4.17 -14.51
N PHE A 32 -1.11 -4.92 -14.91
CA PHE A 32 -1.02 -6.27 -15.51
C PHE A 32 -1.68 -6.28 -16.88
N ASP A 33 -1.69 -7.42 -17.55
CA ASP A 33 -2.37 -7.59 -18.83
C ASP A 33 -3.85 -7.23 -18.73
N GLY A 34 -4.23 -6.11 -19.32
CA GLY A 34 -5.60 -5.58 -19.36
C GLY A 34 -5.68 -4.11 -18.95
N SER A 35 -6.65 -3.42 -19.53
CA SER A 35 -6.93 -2.01 -19.29
C SER A 35 -7.96 -1.86 -18.17
N TYR A 36 -7.62 -1.15 -17.08
CA TYR A 36 -8.59 -0.79 -16.06
C TYR A 36 -9.66 0.16 -16.61
N VAL A 37 -9.32 0.98 -17.60
CA VAL A 37 -10.26 1.86 -18.28
C VAL A 37 -11.34 1.03 -19.00
N ASP A 38 -10.96 -0.02 -19.73
CA ASP A 38 -11.91 -0.88 -20.42
C ASP A 38 -12.76 -1.69 -19.44
N MET A 39 -12.14 -2.16 -18.34
CA MET A 39 -12.89 -2.82 -17.25
C MET A 39 -13.96 -1.91 -16.68
N VAL A 40 -13.61 -0.64 -16.38
CA VAL A 40 -14.55 0.34 -15.82
C VAL A 40 -15.64 0.70 -16.82
N TYR A 41 -15.33 0.85 -18.11
CA TYR A 41 -16.37 1.07 -19.14
C TYR A 41 -17.28 -0.14 -19.35
N THR A 42 -16.77 -1.35 -19.15
CA THR A 42 -17.61 -2.56 -19.20
C THR A 42 -18.53 -2.63 -17.98
N MET A 43 -18.02 -2.28 -16.79
CA MET A 43 -18.79 -2.19 -15.56
C MET A 43 -19.84 -1.07 -15.57
N LEU A 44 -19.51 0.06 -16.19
CA LEU A 44 -20.28 1.32 -16.22
C LEU A 44 -20.46 1.82 -17.66
N PRO A 45 -21.25 1.14 -18.49
CA PRO A 45 -21.44 1.55 -19.89
C PRO A 45 -22.01 2.97 -20.02
N GLU A 46 -22.85 3.40 -19.04
CA GLU A 46 -23.42 4.75 -18.98
C GLU A 46 -22.38 5.86 -18.73
N LEU A 47 -21.17 5.52 -18.30
CA LEU A 47 -20.11 6.49 -18.02
C LEU A 47 -19.71 7.29 -19.27
N LYS A 48 -19.72 6.65 -20.44
CA LYS A 48 -19.39 7.30 -21.72
C LYS A 48 -20.37 8.40 -22.12
N GLU A 49 -21.61 8.30 -21.66
CA GLU A 49 -22.68 9.27 -21.93
C GLU A 49 -22.86 10.27 -20.78
N SER A 50 -22.21 10.02 -19.64
CA SER A 50 -22.35 10.85 -18.44
C SER A 50 -21.46 12.09 -18.51
N GLN A 51 -21.99 13.21 -18.01
CA GLN A 51 -21.17 14.36 -17.66
C GLN A 51 -20.31 14.03 -16.44
N ARG A 52 -19.06 14.48 -16.43
CA ARG A 52 -18.12 14.31 -15.30
C ARG A 52 -18.72 14.81 -14.00
N GLY A 53 -18.62 14.04 -12.95
CA GLY A 53 -19.21 14.34 -11.63
C GLY A 53 -20.70 14.06 -11.51
N TYR A 54 -21.36 13.61 -12.57
CA TYR A 54 -22.81 13.38 -12.61
C TYR A 54 -23.16 11.97 -13.08
N LEU A 55 -22.30 11.00 -12.84
CA LEU A 55 -22.60 9.59 -13.13
C LEU A 55 -23.89 9.15 -12.41
N LYS A 56 -24.79 8.53 -13.14
CA LYS A 56 -26.04 7.95 -12.64
C LYS A 56 -26.10 6.47 -13.01
N SER A 57 -25.44 5.65 -12.22
CA SER A 57 -25.53 4.21 -12.37
C SER A 57 -26.72 3.66 -11.55
N LYS A 58 -27.51 2.79 -12.17
CA LYS A 58 -28.57 2.05 -11.45
C LYS A 58 -27.98 1.00 -10.52
N ARG A 59 -26.86 0.38 -10.94
CA ARG A 59 -26.20 -0.67 -10.19
C ARG A 59 -25.35 -0.10 -9.05
N PHE A 60 -24.72 1.03 -9.27
CA PHE A 60 -23.85 1.69 -8.28
C PHE A 60 -24.33 3.12 -7.98
N PRO A 61 -25.47 3.26 -7.28
CA PRO A 61 -26.12 4.57 -7.11
C PRO A 61 -25.31 5.58 -6.31
N VAL A 62 -24.37 5.11 -5.48
CA VAL A 62 -23.46 5.96 -4.68
C VAL A 62 -22.29 6.47 -5.51
N LEU A 63 -21.84 5.73 -6.53
CA LEU A 63 -20.71 6.12 -7.37
C LEU A 63 -21.08 7.30 -8.25
N LYS A 64 -20.36 8.43 -8.08
CA LYS A 64 -20.57 9.69 -8.82
C LYS A 64 -19.42 10.07 -9.71
N ASN A 65 -18.20 9.71 -9.33
CA ASN A 65 -17.00 10.12 -10.01
C ASN A 65 -16.13 8.93 -10.38
N VAL A 66 -15.57 8.98 -11.57
CA VAL A 66 -14.41 8.19 -11.96
C VAL A 66 -13.28 9.13 -12.32
N VAL A 67 -12.10 8.87 -11.75
CA VAL A 67 -10.90 9.68 -11.93
C VAL A 67 -9.81 8.80 -12.52
N TYR A 68 -9.29 9.23 -13.66
CA TYR A 68 -8.09 8.63 -14.23
C TYR A 68 -6.85 9.38 -13.74
N ILE A 69 -5.98 8.68 -13.05
CA ILE A 69 -4.71 9.22 -12.56
C ILE A 69 -3.69 9.16 -13.70
N GLY A 70 -3.65 10.21 -14.50
CA GLY A 70 -2.81 10.33 -15.67
C GLY A 70 -3.17 11.58 -16.49
N GLN A 71 -2.52 11.75 -17.65
CA GLN A 71 -2.71 12.90 -18.54
C GLN A 71 -3.83 12.67 -19.55
N GLU A 72 -4.10 11.40 -19.89
CA GLU A 72 -5.05 11.03 -20.93
C GLU A 72 -6.49 11.44 -20.56
N LYS A 73 -7.30 11.69 -21.59
CA LYS A 73 -8.71 12.08 -21.44
C LYS A 73 -9.63 10.95 -21.85
N TYR A 74 -10.43 10.50 -20.90
CA TYR A 74 -11.45 9.51 -21.11
C TYR A 74 -12.85 10.09 -20.90
N ARG A 75 -13.84 9.66 -21.71
CA ARG A 75 -15.22 10.15 -21.59
C ARG A 75 -15.80 9.82 -20.22
N GLY A 76 -16.46 10.79 -19.58
CA GLY A 76 -17.08 10.66 -18.27
C GLY A 76 -16.10 10.65 -17.09
N MET A 77 -14.78 10.59 -17.32
CA MET A 77 -13.76 10.57 -16.28
C MET A 77 -13.08 11.93 -16.15
N TYR A 78 -12.75 12.33 -14.92
CA TYR A 78 -11.75 13.37 -14.68
C TYR A 78 -10.35 12.80 -14.92
N ASN A 79 -9.38 13.66 -15.25
CA ASN A 79 -7.97 13.30 -15.24
C ASN A 79 -7.17 14.17 -14.26
N THR A 80 -5.90 13.86 -14.03
CA THR A 80 -5.07 14.60 -13.06
C THR A 80 -4.99 16.10 -13.33
N PRO A 81 -4.74 16.60 -14.58
CA PRO A 81 -4.72 18.04 -14.85
C PRO A 81 -6.04 18.75 -14.53
N GLU A 82 -7.16 18.10 -14.81
CA GLU A 82 -8.49 18.68 -14.52
C GLU A 82 -8.75 18.76 -13.01
N LEU A 83 -8.32 17.76 -12.23
CA LEU A 83 -8.42 17.83 -10.78
C LEU A 83 -7.57 18.95 -10.19
N LEU A 84 -6.37 19.17 -10.71
CA LEU A 84 -5.51 20.28 -10.27
C LEU A 84 -6.19 21.63 -10.53
N LEU A 85 -6.74 21.83 -11.73
CA LEU A 85 -7.49 23.05 -12.05
C LEU A 85 -8.74 23.26 -11.19
N LEU A 86 -9.46 22.19 -10.86
CA LEU A 86 -10.59 22.26 -9.93
C LEU A 86 -10.12 22.62 -8.51
N GLY A 87 -8.96 22.10 -8.11
CA GLY A 87 -8.35 22.38 -6.81
C GLY A 87 -7.99 23.86 -6.61
N GLU A 88 -7.63 24.58 -7.68
CA GLU A 88 -7.33 26.03 -7.64
C GLU A 88 -8.52 26.87 -7.16
N ASN A 89 -9.76 26.36 -7.29
CA ASN A 89 -10.97 27.01 -6.82
C ASN A 89 -11.33 26.68 -5.36
N VAL A 90 -10.53 25.85 -4.68
CA VAL A 90 -10.74 25.49 -3.27
C VAL A 90 -9.86 26.37 -2.42
N SER A 91 -10.47 27.23 -1.58
CA SER A 91 -9.70 28.11 -0.69
C SER A 91 -9.08 27.34 0.48
N ASP A 92 -7.99 27.89 1.02
CA ASP A 92 -7.33 27.35 2.23
C ASP A 92 -8.29 27.27 3.42
N GLU A 93 -9.19 28.26 3.55
CA GLU A 93 -10.21 28.27 4.61
C GLU A 93 -11.15 27.07 4.47
N THR A 94 -11.60 26.75 3.25
CA THR A 94 -12.44 25.57 2.97
C THR A 94 -11.72 24.28 3.41
N LEU A 95 -10.43 24.17 3.11
CA LEU A 95 -9.63 23.02 3.51
C LEU A 95 -9.45 22.93 5.03
N VAL A 96 -9.22 24.09 5.70
CA VAL A 96 -9.12 24.15 7.17
C VAL A 96 -10.42 23.73 7.83
N GLU A 97 -11.57 24.22 7.36
CA GLU A 97 -12.88 23.80 7.89
C GLU A 97 -13.14 22.30 7.68
N ALA A 98 -12.83 21.76 6.50
CA ALA A 98 -12.95 20.33 6.24
C ALA A 98 -12.08 19.48 7.20
N LYS A 99 -10.86 19.93 7.49
CA LYS A 99 -9.98 19.23 8.46
C LYS A 99 -10.54 19.21 9.88
N LYS A 100 -11.28 20.23 10.31
CA LYS A 100 -11.91 20.28 11.65
C LYS A 100 -13.00 19.24 11.84
N LEU A 101 -13.60 18.75 10.76
CA LEU A 101 -14.63 17.72 10.80
C LEU A 101 -14.08 16.30 11.00
N VAL A 102 -12.77 16.12 10.83
CA VAL A 102 -12.11 14.82 10.92
C VAL A 102 -11.59 14.58 12.32
N THR A 103 -11.92 13.43 12.90
CA THR A 103 -11.45 12.99 14.20
C THR A 103 -10.50 11.78 14.10
N PRO A 104 -9.63 11.54 15.10
CA PRO A 104 -8.77 10.36 15.09
C PRO A 104 -9.51 9.01 15.01
N HIS A 105 -10.78 8.97 15.40
CA HIS A 105 -11.59 7.77 15.42
C HIS A 105 -12.46 7.59 14.16
N ASP A 106 -12.38 8.50 13.21
CA ASP A 106 -13.03 8.32 11.92
C ASP A 106 -12.33 7.25 11.09
N VAL A 107 -13.10 6.47 10.33
CA VAL A 107 -12.58 5.49 9.40
C VAL A 107 -11.89 6.20 8.24
N VAL A 108 -10.59 5.99 8.09
CA VAL A 108 -9.78 6.60 7.03
C VAL A 108 -9.40 5.62 5.93
N ASN A 109 -9.28 4.35 6.27
CA ASN A 109 -8.87 3.29 5.34
C ASN A 109 -9.76 2.06 5.50
N MET A 110 -10.09 1.43 4.39
CA MET A 110 -10.76 0.14 4.36
C MET A 110 -9.93 -0.83 3.53
N GLN A 111 -9.64 -1.97 4.12
CA GLN A 111 -8.83 -3.03 3.51
C GLN A 111 -9.67 -4.29 3.35
N TYR A 112 -9.66 -4.85 2.15
CA TYR A 112 -10.39 -6.08 1.89
C TYR A 112 -9.51 -7.31 2.14
N THR A 113 -10.01 -8.21 2.99
CA THR A 113 -9.35 -9.49 3.27
C THR A 113 -10.07 -10.63 2.55
N SER A 114 -9.32 -11.67 2.15
CA SER A 114 -9.91 -12.91 1.66
C SER A 114 -10.62 -13.60 2.82
N GLY A 115 -11.95 -13.46 2.89
CA GLY A 115 -12.75 -14.09 3.94
C GLY A 115 -12.73 -15.61 3.82
N THR A 116 -12.68 -16.30 4.95
CA THR A 116 -12.83 -17.77 5.03
C THR A 116 -14.22 -18.25 4.58
N THR A 117 -15.18 -17.33 4.44
CA THR A 117 -16.59 -17.59 4.09
C THR A 117 -16.93 -17.32 2.62
N GLY A 118 -15.93 -17.10 1.75
CA GLY A 118 -16.11 -16.96 0.30
C GLY A 118 -16.19 -15.53 -0.23
N PHE A 119 -16.66 -14.55 0.54
CA PHE A 119 -16.67 -13.14 0.13
C PHE A 119 -15.63 -12.32 0.91
N PRO A 120 -14.89 -11.40 0.25
CA PRO A 120 -13.97 -10.49 0.92
C PRO A 120 -14.69 -9.64 1.97
N LYS A 121 -14.02 -9.40 3.10
CA LYS A 121 -14.53 -8.53 4.18
C LYS A 121 -13.79 -7.21 4.17
N GLY A 122 -14.52 -6.09 4.19
CA GLY A 122 -13.96 -4.75 4.31
C GLY A 122 -13.67 -4.41 5.77
N VAL A 123 -12.40 -4.41 6.14
CA VAL A 123 -11.95 -4.03 7.48
C VAL A 123 -11.81 -2.52 7.55
N MET A 124 -12.56 -1.89 8.45
CA MET A 124 -12.56 -0.44 8.66
C MET A 124 -11.47 -0.04 9.67
N LEU A 125 -10.49 0.73 9.22
CA LEU A 125 -9.37 1.21 10.03
C LEU A 125 -9.48 2.72 10.24
N THR A 126 -9.34 3.16 11.50
CA THR A 126 -9.40 4.57 11.86
C THR A 126 -8.02 5.24 11.70
N HIS A 127 -7.99 6.57 11.69
CA HIS A 127 -6.73 7.32 11.74
C HIS A 127 -5.89 6.88 12.95
N TYR A 128 -6.53 6.72 14.12
CA TYR A 128 -5.87 6.28 15.35
C TYR A 128 -5.19 4.93 15.19
N ASN A 129 -5.88 3.97 14.58
CA ASN A 129 -5.34 2.63 14.35
C ASN A 129 -4.08 2.65 13.49
N ILE A 130 -4.17 3.23 12.28
CA ILE A 130 -3.07 3.14 11.31
C ILE A 130 -1.88 4.02 11.69
N ALA A 131 -2.12 5.20 12.26
CA ALA A 131 -1.05 6.10 12.67
C ALA A 131 -0.22 5.51 13.82
N ASN A 132 -0.89 5.00 14.87
CA ASN A 132 -0.18 4.39 16.00
C ASN A 132 0.52 3.09 15.63
N ASN A 133 -0.09 2.25 14.80
CA ASN A 133 0.55 1.01 14.37
C ASN A 133 1.80 1.29 13.52
N GLY A 134 1.74 2.26 12.61
CA GLY A 134 2.90 2.70 11.84
C GLY A 134 4.01 3.31 12.72
N LEU A 135 3.64 4.17 13.68
CA LEU A 135 4.58 4.76 14.65
C LEU A 135 5.32 3.67 15.45
N LEU A 136 4.56 2.81 16.12
CA LEU A 136 5.16 1.75 16.96
C LEU A 136 6.03 0.80 16.14
N THR A 137 5.65 0.52 14.89
CA THR A 137 6.46 -0.29 13.98
C THR A 137 7.85 0.32 13.76
N GLY A 138 7.92 1.61 13.47
CA GLY A 138 9.20 2.28 13.27
C GLY A 138 10.02 2.42 14.54
N GLU A 139 9.38 2.68 15.69
CA GLU A 139 10.07 2.72 16.98
C GLU A 139 10.73 1.39 17.34
N HIS A 140 10.07 0.24 17.08
CA HIS A 140 10.68 -1.08 17.31
C HIS A 140 11.93 -1.31 16.47
N MET A 141 12.01 -0.73 15.29
CA MET A 141 13.15 -0.80 14.38
C MET A 141 14.09 0.41 14.46
N LYS A 142 13.79 1.37 15.35
CA LYS A 142 14.55 2.62 15.52
C LYS A 142 14.70 3.40 14.22
N PHE A 143 13.57 3.62 13.53
CA PHE A 143 13.55 4.47 12.35
C PHE A 143 13.81 5.94 12.71
N THR A 144 14.48 6.64 11.83
CA THR A 144 14.80 8.06 11.91
C THR A 144 14.51 8.73 10.56
N ALA A 145 14.56 10.04 10.50
CA ALA A 145 14.39 10.79 9.25
C ALA A 145 15.47 10.47 8.17
N ASP A 146 16.60 9.92 8.58
CA ASP A 146 17.69 9.54 7.66
C ASP A 146 17.46 8.18 6.98
N ASP A 147 16.46 7.43 7.45
CA ASP A 147 16.18 6.11 6.89
C ASP A 147 15.49 6.17 5.52
N LYS A 148 15.76 5.16 4.72
CA LYS A 148 15.15 4.95 3.41
C LYS A 148 14.59 3.53 3.34
N LEU A 149 13.28 3.42 3.32
CA LEU A 149 12.59 2.13 3.23
C LEU A 149 12.34 1.76 1.76
N CYS A 150 12.93 0.66 1.30
CA CYS A 150 12.53 0.02 0.05
C CYS A 150 11.19 -0.69 0.25
N CYS A 151 10.14 -0.19 -0.39
CA CYS A 151 8.77 -0.71 -0.27
C CYS A 151 8.39 -1.46 -1.55
N CYS A 152 8.48 -2.78 -1.50
CA CYS A 152 8.05 -3.69 -2.57
C CYS A 152 6.78 -4.49 -2.20
N VAL A 153 6.24 -4.26 -1.00
CA VAL A 153 4.99 -4.88 -0.54
C VAL A 153 3.79 -4.07 -1.02
N PRO A 154 2.66 -4.73 -1.38
CA PRO A 154 1.53 -4.04 -1.98
C PRO A 154 0.86 -3.03 -1.04
N LEU A 155 0.51 -1.83 -1.56
CA LEU A 155 -0.20 -0.80 -0.81
C LEU A 155 -1.69 -1.09 -0.60
N PHE A 156 -2.26 -2.04 -1.33
CA PHE A 156 -3.62 -2.52 -1.06
C PHE A 156 -3.71 -3.49 0.13
N HIS A 157 -2.57 -3.80 0.75
CA HIS A 157 -2.46 -4.61 1.96
C HIS A 157 -1.90 -3.77 3.11
N CYS A 158 -2.36 -4.03 4.34
CA CYS A 158 -1.90 -3.32 5.54
C CYS A 158 -0.38 -3.34 5.74
N PHE A 159 0.30 -4.39 5.27
CA PHE A 159 1.76 -4.45 5.32
C PHE A 159 2.38 -3.26 4.57
N GLY A 160 1.88 -2.94 3.38
CA GLY A 160 2.36 -1.80 2.59
C GLY A 160 1.86 -0.46 3.12
N VAL A 161 0.53 -0.30 3.30
CA VAL A 161 -0.01 1.02 3.64
C VAL A 161 0.24 1.40 5.10
N VAL A 162 0.19 0.46 6.04
CA VAL A 162 0.35 0.79 7.47
C VAL A 162 1.79 0.55 7.93
N LEU A 163 2.30 -0.69 7.85
CA LEU A 163 3.65 -0.96 8.39
C LEU A 163 4.75 -0.25 7.59
N ALA A 164 4.56 -0.03 6.27
CA ALA A 164 5.54 0.71 5.48
C ALA A 164 5.19 2.21 5.41
N SER A 165 4.10 2.61 4.74
CA SER A 165 3.86 4.03 4.45
C SER A 165 3.55 4.87 5.69
N MET A 166 2.77 4.37 6.67
CA MET A 166 2.53 5.12 7.90
C MET A 166 3.79 5.19 8.76
N ASN A 167 4.61 4.14 8.82
CA ASN A 167 5.92 4.21 9.47
C ASN A 167 6.78 5.33 8.87
N VAL A 168 6.90 5.37 7.54
CA VAL A 168 7.67 6.42 6.85
C VAL A 168 7.15 7.82 7.18
N LEU A 169 5.83 8.02 7.15
CA LEU A 169 5.20 9.30 7.45
C LEU A 169 5.42 9.72 8.90
N THR A 170 5.30 8.81 9.86
CA THR A 170 5.43 9.12 11.29
C THR A 170 6.87 9.43 11.72
N HIS A 171 7.86 8.92 10.98
CA HIS A 171 9.28 9.14 11.26
C HIS A 171 9.94 10.17 10.33
N GLY A 172 9.20 10.67 9.33
CA GLY A 172 9.73 11.66 8.37
C GLY A 172 10.84 11.12 7.48
N CYS A 173 10.88 9.80 7.27
CA CYS A 173 11.91 9.15 6.46
C CYS A 173 11.49 9.00 4.99
N THR A 174 12.35 8.45 4.15
CA THR A 174 12.11 8.30 2.72
C THR A 174 11.52 6.93 2.40
N GLN A 175 10.50 6.90 1.53
CA GLN A 175 9.97 5.67 0.95
C GLN A 175 10.41 5.55 -0.51
N VAL A 176 11.17 4.50 -0.82
CA VAL A 176 11.55 4.13 -2.19
C VAL A 176 10.54 3.10 -2.69
N MET A 177 9.67 3.51 -3.61
CA MET A 177 8.57 2.68 -4.09
C MET A 177 9.02 1.77 -5.23
N VAL A 178 8.72 0.48 -5.12
CA VAL A 178 8.82 -0.49 -6.20
C VAL A 178 7.41 -0.83 -6.66
N GLU A 179 7.06 -0.47 -7.88
CA GLU A 179 5.69 -0.57 -8.40
C GLU A 179 5.15 -2.00 -8.37
N LYS A 180 6.00 -2.95 -8.74
CA LYS A 180 5.68 -4.38 -8.72
C LYS A 180 6.91 -5.13 -8.23
N PHE A 181 6.71 -6.10 -7.33
CA PHE A 181 7.81 -6.93 -6.88
C PHE A 181 8.50 -7.63 -8.05
N ASP A 182 9.77 -7.33 -8.19
CA ASP A 182 10.74 -8.03 -9.03
C ASP A 182 12.05 -8.03 -8.25
N PRO A 183 12.67 -9.18 -7.98
CA PRO A 183 13.86 -9.27 -7.14
C PRO A 183 15.03 -8.45 -7.68
N LEU A 184 15.18 -8.37 -9.01
CA LEU A 184 16.23 -7.55 -9.63
C LEU A 184 15.98 -6.06 -9.38
N VAL A 185 14.74 -5.60 -9.56
CA VAL A 185 14.38 -4.19 -9.34
C VAL A 185 14.56 -3.82 -7.86
N VAL A 186 14.19 -4.70 -6.92
CA VAL A 186 14.39 -4.47 -5.48
C VAL A 186 15.87 -4.33 -5.15
N LEU A 187 16.70 -5.30 -5.57
CA LEU A 187 18.15 -5.27 -5.33
C LEU A 187 18.80 -4.02 -5.94
N ALA A 188 18.41 -3.67 -7.17
CA ALA A 188 18.91 -2.47 -7.85
C ALA A 188 18.48 -1.17 -7.13
N SER A 189 17.25 -1.12 -6.64
CA SER A 189 16.73 0.02 -5.88
C SER A 189 17.49 0.21 -4.56
N ILE A 190 17.72 -0.87 -3.82
CA ILE A 190 18.51 -0.82 -2.57
C ILE A 190 19.91 -0.29 -2.85
N HIS A 191 20.58 -0.85 -3.85
CA HIS A 191 21.93 -0.43 -4.24
C HIS A 191 21.99 1.04 -4.66
N LYS A 192 21.10 1.45 -5.57
CA LYS A 192 21.12 2.79 -6.17
C LYS A 192 20.72 3.87 -5.17
N GLU A 193 19.64 3.67 -4.45
CA GLU A 193 19.07 4.65 -3.53
C GLU A 193 19.69 4.58 -2.12
N ARG A 194 20.55 3.59 -1.88
CA ARG A 194 21.15 3.32 -0.56
C ARG A 194 20.07 3.13 0.51
N CYS A 195 19.10 2.25 0.23
CA CYS A 195 18.04 1.97 1.18
C CYS A 195 18.59 1.36 2.48
N THR A 196 18.05 1.77 3.62
CA THR A 196 18.47 1.32 4.95
C THR A 196 17.55 0.24 5.52
N ALA A 197 16.37 0.07 4.92
CA ALA A 197 15.38 -0.91 5.34
C ALA A 197 14.69 -1.57 4.14
N LEU A 198 14.28 -2.83 4.32
CA LEU A 198 13.52 -3.61 3.36
C LEU A 198 12.41 -4.40 4.07
N TYR A 199 11.19 -4.38 3.52
CA TYR A 199 10.06 -5.19 3.98
C TYR A 199 9.69 -6.22 2.94
N GLY A 200 9.41 -7.44 3.36
CA GLY A 200 9.01 -8.50 2.45
C GLY A 200 8.36 -9.69 3.16
N VAL A 201 7.76 -10.54 2.35
CA VAL A 201 7.34 -11.88 2.78
C VAL A 201 8.49 -12.88 2.51
N PRO A 202 8.52 -14.05 3.18
CA PRO A 202 9.63 -15.01 3.02
C PRO A 202 9.97 -15.34 1.57
N THR A 203 8.97 -15.51 0.72
CA THR A 203 9.17 -15.84 -0.71
C THR A 203 9.87 -14.73 -1.49
N MET A 204 9.69 -13.46 -1.11
CA MET A 204 10.41 -12.32 -1.70
C MET A 204 11.90 -12.41 -1.38
N PHE A 205 12.26 -12.57 -0.11
CA PHE A 205 13.65 -12.74 0.32
C PHE A 205 14.34 -13.95 -0.32
N ILE A 206 13.60 -15.08 -0.46
CA ILE A 206 14.11 -16.26 -1.18
C ILE A 206 14.44 -15.90 -2.64
N ALA A 207 13.56 -15.18 -3.33
CA ALA A 207 13.77 -14.78 -4.72
C ALA A 207 14.95 -13.83 -4.87
N GLU A 208 15.11 -12.86 -3.94
CA GLU A 208 16.23 -11.93 -3.91
C GLU A 208 17.57 -12.64 -3.67
N LEU A 209 17.64 -13.48 -2.62
CA LEU A 209 18.88 -14.21 -2.26
C LEU A 209 19.34 -15.21 -3.36
N ASN A 210 18.40 -15.78 -4.10
CA ASN A 210 18.69 -16.72 -5.18
C ASN A 210 18.81 -16.07 -6.57
N HIS A 211 18.70 -14.72 -6.64
CA HIS A 211 18.80 -14.05 -7.93
C HIS A 211 20.22 -14.17 -8.50
N PRO A 212 20.40 -14.57 -9.77
CA PRO A 212 21.73 -14.79 -10.37
C PRO A 212 22.68 -13.57 -10.27
N MET A 213 22.11 -12.37 -10.24
CA MET A 213 22.88 -11.12 -10.14
C MET A 213 22.99 -10.59 -8.70
N PHE A 214 22.60 -11.37 -7.68
CA PHE A 214 22.58 -10.90 -6.28
C PHE A 214 23.91 -10.28 -5.85
N SER A 215 25.03 -10.94 -6.16
CA SER A 215 26.38 -10.49 -5.80
C SER A 215 26.87 -9.22 -6.50
N MET A 216 26.12 -8.72 -7.49
CA MET A 216 26.45 -7.48 -8.20
C MET A 216 25.98 -6.22 -7.46
N PHE A 217 25.15 -6.37 -6.45
CA PHE A 217 24.56 -5.24 -5.72
C PHE A 217 25.21 -5.05 -4.35
N ASP A 218 25.53 -3.80 -4.03
CA ASP A 218 25.96 -3.40 -2.70
C ASP A 218 24.75 -3.17 -1.81
N LEU A 219 24.51 -4.08 -0.86
CA LEU A 219 23.42 -4.04 0.09
C LEU A 219 23.85 -3.58 1.49
N THR A 220 25.11 -3.14 1.66
CA THR A 220 25.69 -2.76 2.96
C THR A 220 25.03 -1.55 3.62
N SER A 221 24.16 -0.82 2.90
CA SER A 221 23.34 0.25 3.47
C SER A 221 22.19 -0.26 4.31
N LEU A 222 21.72 -1.49 4.07
CA LEU A 222 20.63 -2.09 4.86
C LEU A 222 21.07 -2.28 6.31
N ARG A 223 20.16 -1.96 7.24
CA ARG A 223 20.37 -2.15 8.67
C ARG A 223 19.22 -2.89 9.36
N THR A 224 17.99 -2.76 8.81
CA THR A 224 16.78 -3.34 9.40
C THR A 224 15.74 -3.70 8.36
N GLY A 225 14.72 -4.44 8.78
CA GLY A 225 13.58 -4.76 7.93
C GLY A 225 12.61 -5.71 8.60
N ILE A 226 11.50 -5.95 7.93
CA ILE A 226 10.45 -6.86 8.40
C ILE A 226 10.33 -8.05 7.45
N MET A 227 10.34 -9.25 8.04
CA MET A 227 9.85 -10.45 7.38
C MET A 227 8.55 -10.88 8.05
N ALA A 228 7.44 -10.89 7.32
CA ALA A 228 6.10 -11.16 7.86
C ALA A 228 5.14 -11.71 6.79
N GLY A 229 3.87 -11.88 7.15
CA GLY A 229 2.80 -12.29 6.24
C GLY A 229 2.62 -13.80 6.09
N SER A 230 3.57 -14.59 6.59
CA SER A 230 3.50 -16.05 6.74
C SER A 230 4.51 -16.50 7.81
N LEU A 231 4.61 -17.80 8.04
CA LEU A 231 5.67 -18.34 8.90
C LEU A 231 7.04 -17.94 8.33
N CYS A 232 7.87 -17.32 9.16
CA CYS A 232 9.21 -16.86 8.79
C CYS A 232 10.24 -17.93 9.18
N PRO A 233 10.84 -18.67 8.22
CA PRO A 233 11.82 -19.70 8.55
C PRO A 233 13.07 -19.09 9.18
N VAL A 234 13.48 -19.60 10.34
CA VAL A 234 14.67 -19.11 11.08
C VAL A 234 15.92 -19.09 10.20
N GLU A 235 16.14 -20.15 9.44
CA GLU A 235 17.32 -20.25 8.56
C GLU A 235 17.31 -19.20 7.43
N LEU A 236 16.12 -18.81 6.93
CA LEU A 236 16.00 -17.75 5.97
C LEU A 236 16.34 -16.39 6.61
N MET A 237 15.85 -16.12 7.82
CA MET A 237 16.14 -14.88 8.54
C MET A 237 17.64 -14.74 8.79
N LYS A 238 18.31 -15.81 9.20
CA LYS A 238 19.78 -15.84 9.35
C LYS A 238 20.49 -15.54 8.04
N GLN A 239 20.08 -16.15 6.92
CA GLN A 239 20.67 -15.88 5.61
C GLN A 239 20.49 -14.43 5.17
N VAL A 240 19.33 -13.83 5.46
CA VAL A 240 19.08 -12.41 5.17
C VAL A 240 20.03 -11.53 6.02
N GLU A 241 20.18 -11.82 7.30
CA GLU A 241 21.12 -11.06 8.15
C GLU A 241 22.56 -11.17 7.68
N GLU A 242 23.01 -12.38 7.33
CA GLU A 242 24.36 -12.64 6.89
C GLU A 242 24.68 -12.04 5.52
N LYS A 243 23.78 -12.20 4.54
CA LYS A 243 24.05 -11.87 3.14
C LYS A 243 23.54 -10.48 2.73
N MET A 244 22.51 -9.98 3.39
CA MET A 244 21.93 -8.67 3.11
C MET A 244 22.28 -7.61 4.17
N PHE A 245 23.05 -7.97 5.20
CA PHE A 245 23.56 -7.08 6.25
C PHE A 245 22.49 -6.37 7.08
N MET A 246 21.27 -6.87 7.10
CA MET A 246 20.17 -6.25 7.85
C MET A 246 19.69 -7.11 9.01
N ARG A 247 19.43 -6.50 10.16
CA ARG A 247 18.76 -7.18 11.28
C ARG A 247 17.27 -7.27 10.97
N VAL A 248 16.80 -8.49 10.77
CA VAL A 248 15.40 -8.77 10.46
C VAL A 248 14.57 -8.82 11.73
N THR A 249 13.43 -8.16 11.72
CA THR A 249 12.39 -8.29 12.74
C THR A 249 11.20 -9.08 12.19
N SER A 250 10.47 -9.76 13.06
CA SER A 250 9.24 -10.45 12.70
C SER A 250 8.02 -9.74 13.26
N VAL A 251 6.94 -9.76 12.48
CA VAL A 251 5.64 -9.19 12.87
C VAL A 251 4.57 -10.25 12.70
N TYR A 252 3.81 -10.50 13.75
CA TYR A 252 2.56 -11.24 13.69
C TYR A 252 1.39 -10.27 13.76
N GLY A 253 0.40 -10.48 12.89
CA GLY A 253 -0.78 -9.64 12.87
C GLY A 253 -1.80 -10.06 11.83
N LEU A 254 -2.89 -9.31 11.79
CA LEU A 254 -4.00 -9.47 10.86
C LEU A 254 -4.59 -8.10 10.57
N THR A 255 -5.25 -7.96 9.43
CA THR A 255 -5.80 -6.67 9.00
C THR A 255 -6.70 -6.03 10.04
N GLU A 256 -7.53 -6.84 10.73
CA GLU A 256 -8.44 -6.41 11.78
C GLU A 256 -7.73 -5.84 13.03
N ALA A 257 -6.42 -6.10 13.16
CA ALA A 257 -5.59 -5.57 14.25
C ALA A 257 -4.73 -4.36 13.83
N SER A 258 -4.84 -3.86 12.61
CA SER A 258 -4.29 -2.59 12.09
C SER A 258 -2.81 -2.51 11.64
N PRO A 259 -2.09 -3.54 11.18
CA PRO A 259 -2.22 -4.97 11.31
C PRO A 259 -1.35 -5.56 12.43
N GLY A 260 -0.27 -4.88 12.90
CA GLY A 260 0.72 -5.44 13.81
C GLY A 260 0.16 -5.64 15.22
N MET A 261 0.18 -6.87 15.70
CA MET A 261 -0.21 -7.25 17.06
C MET A 261 1.02 -7.47 17.95
N THR A 262 2.00 -8.18 17.42
CA THR A 262 3.30 -8.37 18.08
C THR A 262 4.41 -8.07 17.07
N HIS A 263 5.48 -7.47 17.57
CA HIS A 263 6.63 -7.08 16.77
C HIS A 263 7.90 -7.25 17.60
N SER A 264 8.86 -8.06 17.17
CA SER A 264 10.15 -8.13 17.79
C SER A 264 10.92 -6.82 17.58
N ARG A 265 11.79 -6.46 18.53
CA ARG A 265 12.61 -5.24 18.45
C ARG A 265 13.93 -5.52 17.75
N ILE A 266 14.47 -4.51 17.10
CA ILE A 266 15.79 -4.64 16.45
C ILE A 266 16.91 -5.00 17.44
N ASP A 267 16.77 -4.61 18.71
CA ASP A 267 17.76 -4.90 19.76
C ASP A 267 17.55 -6.25 20.45
N ASP A 268 16.41 -6.90 20.21
CA ASP A 268 16.17 -8.22 20.79
C ASP A 268 17.23 -9.21 20.34
N PRO A 269 17.59 -10.18 21.19
CA PRO A 269 18.46 -11.28 20.78
C PRO A 269 17.85 -12.07 19.62
N ALA A 270 18.69 -12.75 18.86
CA ALA A 270 18.27 -13.49 17.67
C ALA A 270 17.15 -14.50 17.96
N GLU A 271 17.21 -15.17 19.12
CA GLU A 271 16.22 -16.17 19.57
C GLU A 271 14.83 -15.58 19.82
N VAL A 272 14.72 -14.26 19.98
CA VAL A 272 13.45 -13.54 20.15
C VAL A 272 12.96 -12.95 18.84
N ARG A 273 13.88 -12.61 17.93
CA ARG A 273 13.54 -12.01 16.64
C ARG A 273 13.07 -13.04 15.60
N TYR A 274 13.56 -14.29 15.70
CA TYR A 274 13.29 -15.37 14.75
C TYR A 274 12.08 -16.25 15.12
#